data_dc2a9b5ade0f54c13ab4456f0ced9d61
#
_entry.id   dc2a9b5ade0f54c13ab4456f0ced9d61
#
_cell.length_a   1.000
_cell.length_b   1.000
_cell.length_c   1.000
_cell.angle_alpha   90.00
_cell.angle_beta   90.00
_cell.angle_gamma   90.00
#
_symmetry.space_group_name_H-M   'P 1'
#
loop_
_entity.id
_entity.type
_entity.pdbx_description
1 polymer ?
#
loop_
_entity_poly.entity_id
_entity_poly.type
_entity_poly.pdbx_seq_one_letter_code
_entity_poly.pdbx_strand_id
1 'polypeptide(L)'
;VAALLNSAPDAAEWLAARVGGQSRGRLRMDSRAVQPGDGFIAWPGQATDGRRFVQAALDAGAAACLVEAQGAEDFNFPEDRVAAVQGLKAATGDIADNFFAQPSAVLDVVATTGTNGKTSTAWWTAQALTRLGRRCGVVGTLGVGEPPQAANVDVSGKPALAGQVTS
;
A
#
# COMPACT_ATOMS: atom_id res chain seq x y z
N VAL A 1 15.59 -21.25 4.20
CA VAL A 1 15.78 -19.82 4.56
C VAL A 1 15.21 -18.97 3.45
N ALA A 2 14.30 -18.03 3.76
CA ALA A 2 13.71 -17.13 2.77
C ALA A 2 14.81 -16.47 1.90
N ALA A 3 14.56 -16.33 0.60
CA ALA A 3 15.51 -15.69 -0.31
C ALA A 3 15.74 -14.23 0.11
N LEU A 4 17.02 -13.82 0.24
CA LEU A 4 17.36 -12.43 0.53
C LEU A 4 17.37 -11.62 -0.76
N LEU A 5 16.56 -10.56 -0.81
CA LEU A 5 16.50 -9.62 -1.92
C LEU A 5 17.25 -8.33 -1.54
N ASN A 6 18.11 -7.86 -2.43
CA ASN A 6 19.07 -6.82 -2.08
C ASN A 6 18.64 -5.41 -2.49
N SER A 7 17.59 -5.28 -3.29
CA SER A 7 17.11 -3.97 -3.75
C SER A 7 15.57 -3.92 -3.85
N ALA A 8 15.02 -2.70 -3.88
CA ALA A 8 13.60 -2.50 -4.09
C ALA A 8 13.12 -2.98 -5.48
N PRO A 9 13.84 -2.76 -6.58
CA PRO A 9 13.51 -3.37 -7.86
C PRO A 9 13.47 -4.89 -7.84
N ASP A 10 14.48 -5.57 -7.23
CA ASP A 10 14.49 -7.03 -7.13
C ASP A 10 13.29 -7.55 -6.35
N ALA A 11 12.93 -6.85 -5.25
CA ALA A 11 11.77 -7.19 -4.44
C ALA A 11 10.45 -7.00 -5.21
N ALA A 12 10.35 -5.93 -5.99
CA ALA A 12 9.19 -5.67 -6.84
C ALA A 12 9.05 -6.70 -7.95
N GLU A 13 10.14 -7.07 -8.62
CA GLU A 13 10.15 -8.11 -9.66
C GLU A 13 9.78 -9.48 -9.07
N TRP A 14 10.37 -9.83 -7.92
CA TRP A 14 10.06 -11.07 -7.22
C TRP A 14 8.57 -11.18 -6.84
N LEU A 15 7.97 -10.06 -6.37
CA LEU A 15 6.53 -9.96 -6.11
C LEU A 15 5.74 -10.07 -7.41
N ALA A 16 6.09 -9.32 -8.45
CA ALA A 16 5.37 -9.29 -9.72
C ALA A 16 5.30 -10.65 -10.41
N ALA A 17 6.32 -11.48 -10.22
CA ALA A 17 6.35 -12.85 -10.74
C ALA A 17 5.33 -13.79 -10.03
N ARG A 18 4.80 -13.41 -8.87
CA ARG A 18 3.95 -14.26 -8.00
C ARG A 18 2.58 -13.68 -7.72
N VAL A 19 2.51 -12.35 -7.59
CA VAL A 19 1.31 -11.59 -7.24
C VAL A 19 0.57 -11.22 -8.51
N GLY A 20 -0.71 -11.51 -8.58
CA GLY A 20 -1.53 -11.01 -9.67
C GLY A 20 -1.97 -12.01 -10.70
N GLY A 21 -2.64 -13.02 -10.45
CA GLY A 21 -3.33 -13.89 -11.42
C GLY A 21 -4.26 -13.10 -12.39
N GLN A 22 -5.52 -13.46 -12.50
CA GLN A 22 -6.49 -12.78 -13.39
C GLN A 22 -6.92 -11.38 -12.91
N SER A 23 -6.58 -11.00 -11.68
CA SER A 23 -6.79 -9.66 -11.11
C SER A 23 -5.43 -9.09 -10.74
N ARG A 24 -5.19 -7.80 -10.98
CA ARG A 24 -3.99 -7.14 -10.46
C ARG A 24 -3.96 -7.33 -8.95
N GLY A 25 -3.07 -8.18 -8.46
CA GLY A 25 -2.86 -8.39 -7.03
C GLY A 25 -2.52 -7.06 -6.34
N ARG A 26 -2.90 -6.94 -5.10
CA ARG A 26 -2.63 -5.77 -4.26
C ARG A 26 -1.52 -6.09 -3.28
N LEU A 27 -0.81 -5.06 -2.83
CA LEU A 27 0.11 -5.17 -1.71
C LEU A 27 -0.62 -4.82 -0.41
N ARG A 28 -0.53 -5.70 0.58
CA ARG A 28 -1.20 -5.56 1.87
C ARG A 28 -0.20 -5.57 3.02
N MET A 29 -0.47 -4.78 4.04
CA MET A 29 0.26 -4.77 5.30
C MET A 29 -0.61 -5.23 6.48
N ASP A 30 -1.91 -5.39 6.27
CA ASP A 30 -2.85 -5.98 7.22
C ASP A 30 -3.26 -7.37 6.73
N SER A 31 -2.91 -8.41 7.48
CA SER A 31 -3.22 -9.79 7.11
C SER A 31 -4.72 -10.09 7.02
N ARG A 32 -5.54 -9.33 7.75
CA ARG A 32 -7.01 -9.45 7.73
C ARG A 32 -7.64 -8.94 6.42
N ALA A 33 -6.91 -8.08 5.69
CA ALA A 33 -7.37 -7.51 4.42
C ALA A 33 -6.83 -8.28 3.20
N VAL A 34 -6.02 -9.31 3.42
CA VAL A 34 -5.45 -10.13 2.35
C VAL A 34 -6.54 -10.91 1.64
N GLN A 35 -6.47 -10.91 0.33
CA GLN A 35 -7.31 -11.71 -0.56
C GLN A 35 -6.45 -12.65 -1.41
N PRO A 36 -7.04 -13.73 -1.97
CA PRO A 36 -6.30 -14.63 -2.84
C PRO A 36 -5.60 -13.89 -3.99
N GLY A 37 -4.30 -14.14 -4.13
CA GLY A 37 -3.46 -13.50 -5.14
C GLY A 37 -2.79 -12.20 -4.71
N ASP A 38 -3.07 -11.67 -3.50
CA ASP A 38 -2.40 -10.48 -2.97
C ASP A 38 -0.95 -10.77 -2.54
N GLY A 39 -0.11 -9.73 -2.50
CA GLY A 39 1.17 -9.72 -1.83
C GLY A 39 1.03 -9.20 -0.40
N PHE A 40 1.72 -9.81 0.56
CA PHE A 40 1.74 -9.36 1.95
C PHE A 40 3.13 -8.86 2.35
N ILE A 41 3.19 -7.72 3.03
CA ILE A 41 4.46 -7.10 3.46
C ILE A 41 4.44 -6.97 4.98
N ALA A 42 5.47 -7.50 5.65
CA ALA A 42 5.51 -7.60 7.11
C ALA A 42 6.88 -7.25 7.71
N TRP A 43 6.87 -6.36 8.67
CA TRP A 43 8.05 -5.98 9.45
C TRP A 43 7.70 -5.86 10.95
N PRO A 44 8.71 -5.82 11.85
CA PRO A 44 8.51 -5.53 13.26
C PRO A 44 7.91 -4.13 13.46
N GLY A 45 6.71 -4.06 14.03
CA GLY A 45 6.06 -2.82 14.44
C GLY A 45 6.39 -2.44 15.88
N GLN A 46 5.92 -1.28 16.34
CA GLN A 46 6.12 -0.84 17.72
C GLN A 46 5.37 -1.72 18.74
N ALA A 47 4.16 -2.14 18.43
CA ALA A 47 3.31 -2.93 19.32
C ALA A 47 3.38 -4.44 19.05
N THR A 48 3.59 -4.82 17.81
CA THR A 48 3.55 -6.22 17.38
C THR A 48 4.44 -6.44 16.19
N ASP A 49 5.10 -7.59 16.15
CA ASP A 49 5.84 -8.01 14.96
C ASP A 49 4.88 -8.53 13.89
N GLY A 50 4.79 -7.82 12.77
CA GLY A 50 3.93 -8.17 11.65
C GLY A 50 4.26 -9.52 11.01
N ARG A 51 5.49 -9.99 11.15
CA ARG A 51 5.95 -11.29 10.60
C ARG A 51 5.22 -12.48 11.20
N ARG A 52 4.68 -12.35 12.41
CA ARG A 52 3.83 -13.39 13.05
C ARG A 52 2.56 -13.67 12.25
N PHE A 53 2.13 -12.74 11.40
CA PHE A 53 0.91 -12.87 10.61
C PHE A 53 1.15 -13.42 9.19
N VAL A 54 2.40 -13.74 8.83
CA VAL A 54 2.74 -14.27 7.50
C VAL A 54 1.99 -15.56 7.23
N GLN A 55 1.93 -16.49 8.18
CA GLN A 55 1.19 -17.75 7.98
C GLN A 55 -0.30 -17.47 7.77
N ALA A 56 -0.92 -16.61 8.57
CA ALA A 56 -2.32 -16.23 8.40
C ALA A 56 -2.59 -15.56 7.04
N ALA A 57 -1.66 -14.73 6.55
CA ALA A 57 -1.75 -14.15 5.22
C ALA A 57 -1.65 -15.21 4.10
N LEU A 58 -0.75 -16.18 4.24
CA LEU A 58 -0.62 -17.30 3.31
C LEU A 58 -1.88 -18.18 3.30
N ASP A 59 -2.47 -18.43 4.46
CA ASP A 59 -3.71 -19.20 4.61
C ASP A 59 -4.91 -18.46 4.01
N ALA A 60 -4.91 -17.11 4.08
CA ALA A 60 -5.89 -16.26 3.42
C ALA A 60 -5.69 -16.15 1.89
N GLY A 61 -4.64 -16.77 1.35
CA GLY A 61 -4.38 -16.85 -0.07
C GLY A 61 -3.38 -15.81 -0.61
N ALA A 62 -2.57 -15.19 0.26
CA ALA A 62 -1.46 -14.37 -0.23
C ALA A 62 -0.58 -15.18 -1.19
N ALA A 63 -0.31 -14.64 -2.37
CA ALA A 63 0.52 -15.30 -3.37
C ALA A 63 2.01 -15.28 -2.96
N ALA A 64 2.43 -14.19 -2.31
CA ALA A 64 3.81 -13.99 -1.86
C ALA A 64 3.86 -13.05 -0.65
N CYS A 65 4.91 -13.19 0.18
CA CYS A 65 5.15 -12.32 1.33
C CYS A 65 6.58 -11.78 1.30
N LEU A 66 6.73 -10.48 1.60
CA LEU A 66 8.02 -9.89 1.94
C LEU A 66 8.11 -9.67 3.44
N VAL A 67 9.25 -10.02 4.01
CA VAL A 67 9.51 -9.86 5.45
C VAL A 67 10.79 -9.07 5.70
N GLU A 68 10.86 -8.36 6.84
CA GLU A 68 12.12 -7.78 7.29
C GLU A 68 13.16 -8.87 7.53
N ALA A 69 14.33 -8.70 6.95
CA ALA A 69 15.40 -9.70 6.99
C ALA A 69 15.98 -9.87 8.38
N GLN A 70 16.16 -8.77 9.13
CA GLN A 70 16.73 -8.84 10.48
C GLN A 70 15.84 -9.66 11.42
N GLY A 71 16.35 -10.79 11.92
CA GLY A 71 15.60 -11.71 12.79
C GLY A 71 14.58 -12.58 12.04
N ALA A 72 14.67 -12.70 10.72
CA ALA A 72 13.80 -13.58 9.93
C ALA A 72 14.10 -15.05 10.16
N GLU A 73 15.32 -15.36 10.62
CA GLU A 73 15.79 -16.72 11.01
C GLU A 73 15.00 -17.31 12.17
N ASP A 74 14.38 -16.48 13.00
CA ASP A 74 13.55 -16.93 14.13
C ASP A 74 12.19 -17.50 13.67
N PHE A 75 11.87 -17.35 12.38
CA PHE A 75 10.62 -17.79 11.78
C PHE A 75 10.88 -18.90 10.77
N ASN A 76 10.02 -19.90 10.75
CA ASN A 76 10.07 -20.97 9.75
C ASN A 76 9.17 -20.63 8.56
N PHE A 77 9.64 -19.75 7.68
CA PHE A 77 8.90 -19.34 6.49
C PHE A 77 9.07 -20.32 5.33
N PRO A 78 8.01 -20.57 4.50
CA PRO A 78 8.14 -21.32 3.25
C PRO A 78 8.97 -20.51 2.23
N GLU A 79 10.06 -21.13 1.74
CA GLU A 79 11.07 -20.47 0.89
C GLU A 79 10.55 -20.04 -0.49
N ASP A 80 9.56 -20.73 -1.00
CA ASP A 80 8.97 -20.48 -2.32
C ASP A 80 8.05 -19.25 -2.37
N ARG A 81 7.46 -18.91 -1.21
CA ARG A 81 6.44 -17.85 -1.10
C ARG A 81 6.84 -16.68 -0.22
N VAL A 82 7.97 -16.76 0.47
CA VAL A 82 8.45 -15.70 1.37
C VAL A 82 9.87 -15.31 1.00
N ALA A 83 10.11 -14.01 0.86
CA ALA A 83 11.45 -13.46 0.68
C ALA A 83 11.72 -12.37 1.73
N ALA A 84 13.00 -12.20 2.07
CA ALA A 84 13.47 -11.26 3.06
C ALA A 84 14.10 -10.03 2.38
N VAL A 85 13.87 -8.85 2.96
CA VAL A 85 14.47 -7.58 2.51
C VAL A 85 15.04 -6.86 3.72
N GLN A 86 16.28 -6.40 3.60
CA GLN A 86 16.89 -5.59 4.65
C GLN A 86 16.31 -4.20 4.66
N GLY A 87 15.86 -3.71 5.83
CA GLY A 87 15.26 -2.38 5.97
C GLY A 87 13.92 -2.24 5.26
N LEU A 88 13.16 -3.32 5.20
CA LEU A 88 11.90 -3.44 4.45
C LEU A 88 10.93 -2.28 4.69
N LYS A 89 10.81 -1.83 5.95
CA LYS A 89 9.91 -0.72 6.29
C LYS A 89 10.25 0.56 5.50
N ALA A 90 11.52 0.89 5.40
CA ALA A 90 11.97 2.07 4.65
C ALA A 90 11.85 1.87 3.13
N ALA A 91 12.11 0.65 2.66
CA ALA A 91 12.08 0.30 1.24
C ALA A 91 10.66 0.07 0.69
N THR A 92 9.63 -0.05 1.55
CA THR A 92 8.27 -0.42 1.11
C THR A 92 7.69 0.55 0.09
N GLY A 93 7.94 1.86 0.22
CA GLY A 93 7.48 2.86 -0.75
C GLY A 93 8.07 2.62 -2.14
N ASP A 94 9.38 2.44 -2.22
CA ASP A 94 10.10 2.21 -3.47
C ASP A 94 9.73 0.84 -4.08
N ILE A 95 9.53 -0.18 -3.25
CA ILE A 95 9.07 -1.50 -3.69
C ILE A 95 7.67 -1.38 -4.31
N ALA A 96 6.74 -0.68 -3.65
CA ALA A 96 5.39 -0.48 -4.16
C ALA A 96 5.40 0.34 -5.46
N ASP A 97 6.19 1.40 -5.54
CA ASP A 97 6.31 2.23 -6.74
C ASP A 97 6.81 1.39 -7.94
N ASN A 98 7.88 0.61 -7.75
CA ASN A 98 8.39 -0.28 -8.80
C ASN A 98 7.35 -1.37 -9.16
N PHE A 99 6.69 -1.98 -8.19
CA PHE A 99 5.67 -3.01 -8.41
C PHE A 99 4.49 -2.51 -9.24
N PHE A 100 4.06 -1.27 -9.02
CA PHE A 100 2.97 -0.64 -9.77
C PHE A 100 3.42 0.12 -11.02
N ALA A 101 4.63 -0.13 -11.52
CA ALA A 101 5.21 0.49 -12.72
C ALA A 101 5.42 2.00 -12.58
N GLN A 102 5.95 2.43 -11.45
CA GLN A 102 6.41 3.79 -11.14
C GLN A 102 5.35 4.89 -11.38
N PRO A 103 4.16 4.77 -10.77
CA PRO A 103 3.12 5.79 -10.92
C PRO A 103 3.59 7.16 -10.40
N SER A 104 4.50 7.18 -9.43
CA SER A 104 5.04 8.43 -8.86
C SER A 104 5.80 9.28 -9.89
N ALA A 105 6.36 8.68 -10.92
CA ALA A 105 7.12 9.38 -11.97
C ALA A 105 6.26 10.33 -12.82
N VAL A 106 4.94 10.13 -12.84
CA VAL A 106 4.00 10.90 -13.66
C VAL A 106 2.97 11.70 -12.84
N LEU A 107 3.07 11.66 -11.51
CA LEU A 107 2.17 12.37 -10.60
C LEU A 107 2.73 13.73 -10.20
N ASP A 108 1.90 14.76 -10.30
CA ASP A 108 2.16 16.02 -9.62
C ASP A 108 1.73 15.87 -8.14
N VAL A 109 2.66 15.98 -7.21
CA VAL A 109 2.39 15.85 -5.78
C VAL A 109 2.37 17.21 -5.10
N VAL A 110 1.23 17.54 -4.46
CA VAL A 110 1.07 18.75 -3.65
C VAL A 110 0.93 18.34 -2.19
N ALA A 111 1.90 18.75 -1.36
CA ALA A 111 1.87 18.48 0.08
C ALA A 111 1.40 19.73 0.85
N THR A 112 0.51 19.51 1.83
CA THR A 112 0.03 20.56 2.73
C THR A 112 0.55 20.30 4.15
N THR A 113 1.15 21.32 4.77
CA THR A 113 1.63 21.27 6.16
C THR A 113 1.08 22.43 6.98
N GLY A 114 1.20 22.37 8.29
CA GLY A 114 0.73 23.40 9.21
C GLY A 114 0.00 22.80 10.43
N THR A 115 -0.30 23.63 11.42
CA THR A 115 -1.02 23.23 12.63
C THR A 115 -2.52 23.02 12.36
N ASN A 116 -3.12 23.88 11.51
CA ASN A 116 -4.54 23.84 11.18
C ASN A 116 -4.77 23.89 9.66
N GLY A 117 -5.95 23.48 9.21
CA GLY A 117 -6.41 23.63 7.82
C GLY A 117 -5.80 22.65 6.81
N LYS A 118 -4.87 21.76 7.18
CA LYS A 118 -4.23 20.82 6.26
C LYS A 118 -5.24 20.00 5.46
N THR A 119 -6.15 19.34 6.16
CA THR A 119 -7.20 18.50 5.55
C THR A 119 -8.10 19.31 4.63
N SER A 120 -8.56 20.50 5.07
CA SER A 120 -9.41 21.36 4.27
C SER A 120 -8.71 21.87 3.01
N THR A 121 -7.45 22.28 3.15
CA THR A 121 -6.65 22.76 1.99
C THR A 121 -6.43 21.65 0.98
N ALA A 122 -6.00 20.45 1.42
CA ALA A 122 -5.84 19.31 0.52
C ALA A 122 -7.14 18.95 -0.19
N TRP A 123 -8.25 18.92 0.56
CA TRP A 123 -9.57 18.61 0.04
C TRP A 123 -10.04 19.61 -1.02
N TRP A 124 -9.99 20.90 -0.71
CA TRP A 124 -10.42 21.96 -1.63
C TRP A 124 -9.55 22.04 -2.87
N THR A 125 -8.24 21.83 -2.72
CA THR A 125 -7.31 21.74 -3.86
C THR A 125 -7.70 20.60 -4.79
N ALA A 126 -7.95 19.43 -4.25
CA ALA A 126 -8.36 18.28 -5.03
C ALA A 126 -9.72 18.49 -5.73
N GLN A 127 -10.70 19.09 -5.02
CA GLN A 127 -11.98 19.44 -5.63
C GLN A 127 -11.83 20.47 -6.77
N ALA A 128 -11.00 21.49 -6.59
CA ALA A 128 -10.76 22.50 -7.59
C ALA A 128 -10.12 21.89 -8.86
N LEU A 129 -9.08 21.06 -8.68
CA LEU A 129 -8.43 20.36 -9.80
C LEU A 129 -9.41 19.42 -10.52
N THR A 130 -10.21 18.67 -9.79
CA THR A 130 -11.22 17.77 -10.37
C THR A 130 -12.25 18.55 -11.20
N ARG A 131 -12.71 19.73 -10.72
CA ARG A 131 -13.61 20.61 -11.48
C ARG A 131 -12.98 21.19 -12.74
N LEU A 132 -11.65 21.35 -12.75
CA LEU A 132 -10.88 21.77 -13.92
C LEU A 132 -10.55 20.60 -14.88
N GLY A 133 -11.12 19.41 -14.65
CA GLY A 133 -10.91 18.23 -15.48
C GLY A 133 -9.59 17.50 -15.20
N ARG A 134 -8.85 17.87 -14.14
CA ARG A 134 -7.62 17.19 -13.72
C ARG A 134 -7.96 16.23 -12.58
N ARG A 135 -7.76 14.91 -12.79
CA ARG A 135 -7.95 13.93 -11.74
C ARG A 135 -7.00 14.21 -10.57
N CYS A 136 -7.52 14.23 -9.37
CA CYS A 136 -6.73 14.50 -8.18
C CYS A 136 -7.21 13.62 -7.01
N GLY A 137 -6.30 12.81 -6.48
CA GLY A 137 -6.54 12.05 -5.25
C GLY A 137 -6.08 12.82 -4.01
N VAL A 138 -6.62 12.45 -2.87
CA VAL A 138 -6.22 12.96 -1.54
C VAL A 138 -5.75 11.79 -0.69
N VAL A 139 -4.64 11.99 0.02
CA VAL A 139 -4.16 11.10 1.07
C VAL A 139 -4.08 11.90 2.37
N GLY A 140 -4.82 11.51 3.39
CA GLY A 140 -4.84 12.25 4.67
C GLY A 140 -5.84 11.70 5.68
N THR A 141 -6.21 12.51 6.66
CA THR A 141 -7.10 12.13 7.77
C THR A 141 -8.47 11.60 7.31
N LEU A 142 -8.94 12.03 6.15
CA LEU A 142 -10.20 11.55 5.57
C LEU A 142 -10.06 10.19 4.86
N GLY A 143 -8.84 9.64 4.78
CA GLY A 143 -8.54 8.42 4.06
C GLY A 143 -7.78 8.69 2.76
N VAL A 144 -7.87 7.73 1.84
CA VAL A 144 -7.23 7.75 0.52
C VAL A 144 -8.31 7.62 -0.56
N GLY A 145 -8.34 8.52 -1.53
CA GLY A 145 -9.32 8.46 -2.62
C GLY A 145 -9.47 9.77 -3.37
N GLU A 146 -10.41 9.82 -4.30
CA GLU A 146 -10.75 11.02 -5.08
C GLU A 146 -11.96 11.74 -4.46
N PRO A 147 -12.01 13.08 -4.49
CA PRO A 147 -13.21 13.81 -4.09
C PRO A 147 -14.40 13.41 -4.98
N PRO A 148 -15.62 13.28 -4.42
CA PRO A 148 -16.80 13.00 -5.21
C PRO A 148 -17.02 14.14 -6.22
N GLN A 149 -17.40 13.78 -7.45
CA GLN A 149 -17.87 14.76 -8.40
C GLN A 149 -19.20 15.36 -7.89
N ALA A 150 -19.48 16.63 -8.23
CA ALA A 150 -20.55 17.44 -7.66
C ALA A 150 -21.99 16.82 -7.71
N ALA A 151 -22.19 15.76 -8.50
CA ALA A 151 -23.44 15.02 -8.57
C ALA A 151 -23.68 14.03 -7.40
N ASN A 152 -22.66 13.76 -6.57
CA ASN A 152 -22.69 12.74 -5.53
C ASN A 152 -22.42 13.32 -4.12
N VAL A 153 -22.74 14.58 -3.89
CA VAL A 153 -22.68 15.14 -2.53
C VAL A 153 -23.90 14.66 -1.77
N ASP A 154 -23.68 13.75 -0.82
CA ASP A 154 -24.71 13.41 0.15
C ASP A 154 -25.14 14.68 0.92
N VAL A 155 -26.45 14.86 1.04
CA VAL A 155 -27.06 15.99 1.75
C VAL A 155 -26.70 16.07 3.25
N SER A 156 -26.01 15.07 3.79
CA SER A 156 -25.47 15.06 5.17
C SER A 156 -24.23 15.95 5.35
N GLY A 157 -23.66 16.51 4.28
CA GLY A 157 -22.48 17.37 4.32
C GLY A 157 -21.18 16.66 4.72
N LYS A 158 -21.18 15.34 4.86
CA LYS A 158 -19.94 14.57 5.10
C LYS A 158 -19.27 14.26 3.77
N PRO A 159 -17.99 14.63 3.60
CA PRO A 159 -17.24 14.27 2.42
C PRO A 159 -17.05 12.74 2.39
N ALA A 160 -17.60 12.09 1.37
CA ALA A 160 -17.27 10.71 1.05
C ALA A 160 -16.21 10.70 -0.06
N LEU A 161 -15.14 9.94 0.12
CA LEU A 161 -14.16 9.71 -0.94
C LEU A 161 -14.69 8.60 -1.86
N ALA A 162 -14.79 8.88 -3.14
CA ALA A 162 -15.09 7.85 -4.14
C ALA A 162 -13.87 6.92 -4.26
N GLY A 163 -14.09 5.61 -4.12
CA GLY A 163 -13.02 4.62 -4.23
C GLY A 163 -12.16 4.50 -2.98
N GLN A 164 -12.76 4.54 -1.78
CA GLN A 164 -12.02 4.21 -0.56
C GLN A 164 -11.26 2.89 -0.72
N VAL A 165 -9.93 3.01 -0.75
CA VAL A 165 -9.08 1.86 -0.49
C VAL A 165 -9.07 1.70 1.02
N THR A 166 -9.84 0.76 1.53
CA THR A 166 -9.77 0.38 2.94
C THR A 166 -8.37 -0.15 3.22
N SER A 167 -7.68 0.52 4.13
CA SER A 167 -6.38 0.10 4.69
C SER A 167 -6.49 -1.22 5.42
#